data_6079d9f96725ba1d38fbbb7b26f4b258
#
_entry.id   6079d9f96725ba1d38fbbb7b26f4b258
#
_cell.length_a   1.000
_cell.length_b   1.000
_cell.length_c   1.000
_cell.angle_alpha   90.00
_cell.angle_beta   90.00
_cell.angle_gamma   90.00
#
_symmetry.space_group_name_H-M   'P 1'
#
loop_
_entity.id
_entity.type
_entity.pdbx_description
1 polymer ?
#
loop_
_entity_poly.entity_id
_entity_poly.type
_entity_poly.pdbx_seq_one_letter_code
_entity_poly.pdbx_strand_id
1 'polypeptide(L)'
;MPERQGQSWQVPHYLETRAGHLTIDGVGAVGLAEQHGTPLYVFSEKRIADNIRNLRSAVESVHPRVKICYASKANSNMAVLDSVRRAGGDIEVNSGGELFKATKIGFRADQIVFNGVSKTDEEIRRAIECGILAINIDSLYELDQVTRVARSIGKRANVAIRIVPEIITRSHIGLQTGLLSSKFGLSPSQIEDAFKRALEAKDAINLAGVHIHVGSQTPDPHPFALAFAEMWTFLAGLHRRTGHRLSHINIGGGLPVNYLSDTPMAQDIEERERQMLRAELDPQQVLKAALAEARVDDEAGLLEGLTIVFEPGRRIVGDTGLLLTRVCNIKHRPETGDTWLLTDAGYSLALSMAMYKWYYHLISASRADDDHETPYKVAGPLCDSGDVYFDIERGTRLPSYRLLPEGSGVGDVLALLNTGAYALDQASQYNGRPIPSAVMVKASGEVEVIRRRETYEDLFSMDRW
;
A
#
# COMPACT_ATOMS: atom_id res chain seq x y z
N MET A 1 26.85 33.02 1.13
CA MET A 1 26.65 31.75 1.84
C MET A 1 26.33 30.71 0.76
N PRO A 2 26.94 29.51 0.73
CA PRO A 2 26.51 28.51 -0.21
C PRO A 2 25.02 28.24 0.05
N GLU A 3 24.22 28.18 -1.01
CA GLU A 3 22.83 27.72 -0.91
C GLU A 3 22.86 26.37 -0.21
N ARG A 4 22.17 26.24 0.97
CA ARG A 4 21.98 24.93 1.61
C ARG A 4 21.24 24.06 0.59
N GLN A 5 21.86 23.00 0.14
CA GLN A 5 21.14 21.95 -0.59
C GLN A 5 19.98 21.51 0.33
N GLY A 6 18.75 21.57 -0.18
CA GLY A 6 17.57 21.19 0.58
C GLY A 6 17.74 19.78 1.15
N GLN A 7 17.16 19.52 2.33
CA GLN A 7 17.22 18.19 2.92
C GLN A 7 16.49 17.19 2.00
N SER A 8 17.03 16.00 1.83
CA SER A 8 16.60 15.01 0.84
C SER A 8 15.16 14.49 1.02
N TRP A 9 14.56 14.71 2.18
CA TRP A 9 13.17 14.37 2.46
C TRP A 9 12.17 15.42 1.95
N GLN A 10 12.64 16.60 1.60
CA GLN A 10 11.78 17.67 1.09
C GLN A 10 11.24 17.32 -0.29
N VAL A 11 9.96 17.59 -0.47
CA VAL A 11 9.26 17.43 -1.74
C VAL A 11 8.58 18.76 -2.08
N PRO A 12 9.02 19.47 -3.14
CA PRO A 12 8.48 20.78 -3.50
C PRO A 12 6.95 20.79 -3.56
N HIS A 13 6.35 21.83 -2.97
CA HIS A 13 4.90 22.03 -2.88
C HIS A 13 4.12 20.95 -2.09
N TYR A 14 4.83 20.11 -1.35
CA TYR A 14 4.21 19.08 -0.51
C TYR A 14 4.83 19.02 0.89
N LEU A 15 6.07 18.57 1.01
CA LEU A 15 6.81 18.55 2.28
C LEU A 15 7.93 19.57 2.23
N GLU A 16 7.80 20.65 2.98
CA GLU A 16 8.73 21.77 2.98
C GLU A 16 8.96 22.24 4.42
N THR A 17 9.92 23.14 4.56
CA THR A 17 10.11 23.88 5.81
C THR A 17 9.63 25.33 5.65
N ARG A 18 9.00 25.85 6.70
CA ARG A 18 8.64 27.25 6.81
C ARG A 18 8.94 27.78 8.20
N ALA A 19 9.79 28.78 8.28
CA ALA A 19 10.24 29.35 9.55
C ALA A 19 10.80 28.29 10.53
N GLY A 20 11.57 27.32 10.02
CA GLY A 20 12.18 26.26 10.80
C GLY A 20 11.29 25.05 11.10
N HIS A 21 10.01 25.09 10.74
CA HIS A 21 9.04 24.03 11.03
C HIS A 21 8.61 23.27 9.76
N LEU A 22 8.30 21.98 9.93
CA LEU A 22 7.74 21.15 8.85
C LEU A 22 6.35 21.66 8.45
N THR A 23 6.12 21.70 7.12
CA THR A 23 4.80 21.92 6.54
C THR A 23 4.42 20.78 5.59
N ILE A 24 3.14 20.45 5.52
CA ILE A 24 2.52 19.56 4.56
C ILE A 24 1.47 20.34 3.75
N ASP A 25 1.64 20.42 2.43
CA ASP A 25 0.83 21.29 1.54
C ASP A 25 0.72 22.74 2.06
N GLY A 26 1.78 23.26 2.67
CA GLY A 26 1.84 24.60 3.25
C GLY A 26 1.20 24.75 4.63
N VAL A 27 0.59 23.70 5.20
CA VAL A 27 0.03 23.68 6.56
C VAL A 27 1.08 23.24 7.57
N GLY A 28 1.26 24.00 8.66
CA GLY A 28 2.29 23.72 9.68
C GLY A 28 1.99 22.45 10.49
N ALA A 29 2.90 21.49 10.49
CA ALA A 29 2.74 20.22 11.21
C ALA A 29 2.67 20.39 12.73
N VAL A 30 3.42 21.32 13.30
CA VAL A 30 3.39 21.64 14.73
C VAL A 30 2.00 22.19 15.13
N GLY A 31 1.45 23.11 14.35
CA GLY A 31 0.12 23.65 14.60
C GLY A 31 -0.98 22.58 14.52
N LEU A 32 -0.87 21.61 13.60
CA LEU A 32 -1.76 20.47 13.55
C LEU A 32 -1.66 19.60 14.81
N ALA A 33 -0.44 19.34 15.29
CA ALA A 33 -0.19 18.59 16.52
C ALA A 33 -0.73 19.30 17.77
N GLU A 34 -0.68 20.62 17.82
CA GLU A 34 -1.26 21.42 18.91
C GLU A 34 -2.79 21.41 18.87
N GLN A 35 -3.38 21.57 17.68
CA GLN A 35 -4.83 21.63 17.52
C GLN A 35 -5.53 20.28 17.72
N HIS A 36 -4.93 19.18 17.22
CA HIS A 36 -5.57 17.87 17.22
C HIS A 36 -4.96 16.88 18.22
N GLY A 37 -3.89 17.27 18.90
CA GLY A 37 -3.09 16.41 19.80
C GLY A 37 -2.25 15.39 19.03
N THR A 38 -1.28 14.79 19.71
CA THR A 38 -0.45 13.68 19.23
C THR A 38 -0.84 12.37 19.93
N PRO A 39 -0.54 11.19 19.35
CA PRO A 39 -0.17 10.98 17.95
C PRO A 39 -1.25 11.48 16.99
N LEU A 40 -0.86 11.83 15.75
CA LEU A 40 -1.78 12.33 14.73
C LEU A 40 -1.37 11.83 13.35
N TYR A 41 -2.27 11.17 12.61
CA TYR A 41 -2.07 10.94 11.19
C TYR A 41 -2.47 12.17 10.39
N VAL A 42 -1.63 12.56 9.43
CA VAL A 42 -1.89 13.68 8.52
C VAL A 42 -1.75 13.18 7.09
N PHE A 43 -2.75 13.41 6.26
CA PHE A 43 -2.77 13.00 4.85
C PHE A 43 -2.93 14.21 3.93
N SER A 44 -2.36 14.12 2.72
CA SER A 44 -2.51 15.10 1.65
C SER A 44 -3.48 14.60 0.57
N GLU A 45 -4.61 15.28 0.39
CA GLU A 45 -5.54 15.00 -0.72
C GLU A 45 -4.90 15.27 -2.07
N LYS A 46 -4.16 16.38 -2.18
CA LYS A 46 -3.45 16.78 -3.40
C LYS A 46 -2.45 15.72 -3.84
N ARG A 47 -1.63 15.21 -2.90
CA ARG A 47 -0.61 14.20 -3.20
C ARG A 47 -1.21 12.87 -3.65
N ILE A 48 -2.36 12.44 -3.06
CA ILE A 48 -3.11 11.27 -3.53
C ILE A 48 -3.52 11.46 -4.99
N ALA A 49 -4.10 12.60 -5.33
CA ALA A 49 -4.54 12.89 -6.68
C ALA A 49 -3.38 12.98 -7.67
N ASP A 50 -2.25 13.58 -7.27
CA ASP A 50 -1.06 13.67 -8.10
C ASP A 50 -0.48 12.29 -8.40
N ASN A 51 -0.39 11.40 -7.40
CA ASN A 51 0.11 10.04 -7.57
C ASN A 51 -0.73 9.23 -8.54
N ILE A 52 -2.06 9.36 -8.49
CA ILE A 52 -2.96 8.67 -9.44
C ILE A 52 -2.77 9.23 -10.86
N ARG A 53 -2.76 10.57 -11.01
CA ARG A 53 -2.59 11.20 -12.33
C ARG A 53 -1.24 10.86 -12.97
N ASN A 54 -0.17 10.91 -12.19
CA ASN A 54 1.18 10.61 -12.67
C ASN A 54 1.30 9.13 -13.09
N LEU A 55 0.78 8.20 -12.28
CA LEU A 55 0.77 6.80 -12.63
C LEU A 55 -0.04 6.55 -13.90
N ARG A 56 -1.26 7.09 -13.97
CA ARG A 56 -2.13 6.97 -15.14
C ARG A 56 -1.45 7.49 -16.42
N SER A 57 -0.93 8.71 -16.38
CA SER A 57 -0.23 9.30 -17.53
C SER A 57 0.95 8.46 -17.99
N ALA A 58 1.75 7.92 -17.05
CA ALA A 58 2.89 7.08 -17.35
C ALA A 58 2.46 5.79 -18.11
N VAL A 59 1.43 5.08 -17.62
CA VAL A 59 1.02 3.81 -18.22
C VAL A 59 0.15 3.99 -19.47
N GLU A 60 -0.70 5.02 -19.54
CA GLU A 60 -1.50 5.33 -20.74
C GLU A 60 -0.63 5.73 -21.93
N SER A 61 0.57 6.28 -21.68
CA SER A 61 1.54 6.56 -22.74
C SER A 61 2.08 5.31 -23.45
N VAL A 62 1.91 4.13 -22.84
CA VAL A 62 2.38 2.82 -23.35
C VAL A 62 1.24 1.99 -23.93
N HIS A 63 0.08 1.98 -23.25
CA HIS A 63 -1.11 1.22 -23.66
C HIS A 63 -2.37 2.03 -23.33
N PRO A 64 -3.28 2.25 -24.32
CA PRO A 64 -4.41 3.17 -24.14
C PRO A 64 -5.52 2.65 -23.23
N ARG A 65 -5.57 1.33 -22.99
CA ARG A 65 -6.60 0.69 -22.16
C ARG A 65 -6.01 0.24 -20.84
N VAL A 66 -5.99 1.14 -19.85
CA VAL A 66 -5.48 0.84 -18.50
C VAL A 66 -6.51 1.15 -17.44
N LYS A 67 -6.47 0.39 -16.33
CA LYS A 67 -7.22 0.66 -15.13
C LYS A 67 -6.25 0.71 -13.93
N ILE A 68 -6.45 1.70 -13.06
CA ILE A 68 -5.69 1.87 -11.83
C ILE A 68 -6.65 1.55 -10.68
N CYS A 69 -6.67 0.30 -10.25
CA CYS A 69 -7.49 -0.20 -9.15
C CYS A 69 -6.72 -0.03 -7.84
N TYR A 70 -6.92 1.08 -7.13
CA TYR A 70 -6.26 1.34 -5.86
C TYR A 70 -6.52 0.21 -4.86
N ALA A 71 -5.46 -0.39 -4.31
CA ALA A 71 -5.57 -1.46 -3.31
C ALA A 71 -5.98 -0.88 -1.95
N SER A 72 -7.27 -0.99 -1.61
CA SER A 72 -7.90 -0.35 -0.44
C SER A 72 -7.29 -0.76 0.89
N LYS A 73 -6.74 -1.98 1.01
CA LYS A 73 -6.01 -2.45 2.20
C LYS A 73 -4.83 -1.58 2.62
N ALA A 74 -4.29 -0.76 1.71
CA ALA A 74 -3.20 0.15 2.03
C ALA A 74 -3.67 1.29 2.94
N ASN A 75 -4.86 1.84 2.66
CA ASN A 75 -5.58 2.77 3.53
C ASN A 75 -7.05 2.84 3.09
N SER A 76 -7.93 2.26 3.89
CA SER A 76 -9.37 2.16 3.60
C SER A 76 -10.20 3.23 4.29
N ASN A 77 -9.59 4.31 4.81
CA ASN A 77 -10.33 5.45 5.34
C ASN A 77 -11.22 6.06 4.25
N MET A 78 -12.47 6.35 4.59
CA MET A 78 -13.49 6.80 3.62
C MET A 78 -13.08 8.06 2.85
N ALA A 79 -12.42 9.03 3.50
CA ALA A 79 -11.96 10.25 2.84
C ALA A 79 -10.79 9.97 1.87
N VAL A 80 -9.91 9.02 2.20
CA VAL A 80 -8.85 8.55 1.29
C VAL A 80 -9.47 7.87 0.07
N LEU A 81 -10.44 6.97 0.26
CA LEU A 81 -11.14 6.30 -0.83
C LEU A 81 -11.88 7.30 -1.73
N ASP A 82 -12.53 8.32 -1.16
CA ASP A 82 -13.19 9.36 -1.94
C ASP A 82 -12.20 10.22 -2.73
N SER A 83 -11.04 10.54 -2.14
CA SER A 83 -9.97 11.26 -2.84
C SER A 83 -9.46 10.45 -4.03
N VAL A 84 -9.26 9.13 -3.87
CA VAL A 84 -8.89 8.21 -4.96
C VAL A 84 -9.96 8.23 -6.07
N ARG A 85 -11.24 8.06 -5.71
CA ARG A 85 -12.35 8.04 -6.66
C ARG A 85 -12.45 9.38 -7.43
N ARG A 86 -12.35 10.52 -6.74
CA ARG A 86 -12.39 11.84 -7.37
C ARG A 86 -11.20 12.11 -8.28
N ALA A 87 -10.04 11.53 -7.96
CA ALA A 87 -8.86 11.58 -8.83
C ALA A 87 -8.96 10.66 -10.07
N GLY A 88 -10.08 9.93 -10.22
CA GLY A 88 -10.33 9.02 -11.34
C GLY A 88 -9.76 7.62 -11.14
N GLY A 89 -9.32 7.25 -9.93
CA GLY A 89 -8.92 5.88 -9.60
C GLY A 89 -10.11 4.91 -9.63
N ASP A 90 -9.83 3.65 -9.96
CA ASP A 90 -10.69 2.50 -9.69
C ASP A 90 -10.27 1.89 -8.34
N ILE A 91 -10.87 0.78 -7.89
CA ILE A 91 -10.59 0.21 -6.58
C ILE A 91 -10.44 -1.31 -6.61
N GLU A 92 -9.46 -1.81 -5.84
CA GLU A 92 -9.29 -3.21 -5.48
C GLU A 92 -9.69 -3.39 -4.01
N VAL A 93 -10.51 -4.41 -3.73
CA VAL A 93 -11.00 -4.76 -2.40
C VAL A 93 -10.64 -6.20 -2.02
N ASN A 94 -10.47 -6.47 -0.71
CA ASN A 94 -10.01 -7.77 -0.22
C ASN A 94 -11.00 -8.44 0.75
N SER A 95 -12.14 -7.78 1.02
CA SER A 95 -13.17 -8.28 1.93
C SER A 95 -14.53 -7.65 1.63
N GLY A 96 -15.58 -8.23 2.18
CA GLY A 96 -16.92 -7.65 2.12
C GLY A 96 -17.01 -6.27 2.79
N GLY A 97 -16.20 -6.02 3.81
CA GLY A 97 -16.10 -4.71 4.46
C GLY A 97 -15.52 -3.63 3.54
N GLU A 98 -14.46 -3.95 2.81
CA GLU A 98 -13.88 -3.03 1.82
C GLU A 98 -14.81 -2.84 0.62
N LEU A 99 -15.49 -3.90 0.15
CA LEU A 99 -16.52 -3.80 -0.89
C LEU A 99 -17.68 -2.89 -0.45
N PHE A 100 -18.12 -3.01 0.81
CA PHE A 100 -19.13 -2.12 1.37
C PHE A 100 -18.68 -0.65 1.37
N LYS A 101 -17.45 -0.38 1.82
CA LYS A 101 -16.88 0.97 1.78
C LYS A 101 -16.80 1.51 0.34
N ALA A 102 -16.33 0.71 -0.61
CA ALA A 102 -16.21 1.09 -2.01
C ALA A 102 -17.57 1.49 -2.62
N THR A 103 -18.60 0.66 -2.41
CA THR A 103 -19.96 0.96 -2.89
C THR A 103 -20.57 2.17 -2.18
N LYS A 104 -20.34 2.32 -0.88
CA LYS A 104 -20.81 3.46 -0.08
C LYS A 104 -20.24 4.80 -0.55
N ILE A 105 -18.97 4.82 -0.96
CA ILE A 105 -18.29 6.00 -1.54
C ILE A 105 -18.73 6.30 -2.97
N GLY A 106 -19.38 5.34 -3.64
CA GLY A 106 -19.91 5.53 -4.99
C GLY A 106 -18.97 5.09 -6.12
N PHE A 107 -18.05 4.14 -5.87
CA PHE A 107 -17.39 3.45 -6.97
C PHE A 107 -18.43 2.66 -7.77
N ARG A 108 -18.37 2.77 -9.11
CA ARG A 108 -19.23 1.99 -9.99
C ARG A 108 -18.77 0.54 -10.03
N ALA A 109 -19.67 -0.37 -10.38
CA ALA A 109 -19.38 -1.80 -10.45
C ALA A 109 -18.17 -2.12 -11.36
N ASP A 110 -18.09 -1.47 -12.52
CA ASP A 110 -16.99 -1.63 -13.48
C ASP A 110 -15.63 -1.07 -13.01
N GLN A 111 -15.60 -0.45 -11.84
CA GLN A 111 -14.41 0.09 -11.18
C GLN A 111 -13.88 -0.79 -10.06
N ILE A 112 -14.55 -1.91 -9.72
CA ILE A 112 -14.25 -2.71 -8.54
C ILE A 112 -13.70 -4.08 -8.95
N VAL A 113 -12.52 -4.45 -8.42
CA VAL A 113 -11.94 -5.80 -8.46
C VAL A 113 -11.92 -6.37 -7.05
N PHE A 114 -12.22 -7.66 -6.89
CA PHE A 114 -12.25 -8.31 -5.57
C PHE A 114 -11.21 -9.42 -5.47
N ASN A 115 -10.20 -9.18 -4.64
CA ASN A 115 -9.18 -10.14 -4.22
C ASN A 115 -9.56 -10.82 -2.88
N GLY A 116 -8.63 -11.54 -2.30
CA GLY A 116 -8.78 -12.26 -1.01
C GLY A 116 -8.84 -13.76 -1.21
N VAL A 117 -8.26 -14.51 -0.28
CA VAL A 117 -8.02 -15.96 -0.38
C VAL A 117 -9.07 -16.79 0.36
N SER A 118 -10.03 -16.16 1.02
CA SER A 118 -11.01 -16.84 1.88
C SER A 118 -12.33 -16.08 1.88
N LYS A 119 -12.89 -15.88 0.69
CA LYS A 119 -14.17 -15.20 0.52
C LYS A 119 -15.32 -16.08 1.02
N THR A 120 -16.22 -15.51 1.80
CA THR A 120 -17.45 -16.17 2.23
C THR A 120 -18.51 -16.15 1.12
N ASP A 121 -19.49 -17.05 1.22
CA ASP A 121 -20.63 -17.07 0.29
C ASP A 121 -21.37 -15.72 0.25
N GLU A 122 -21.48 -15.04 1.39
CA GLU A 122 -22.15 -13.75 1.48
C GLU A 122 -21.34 -12.64 0.78
N GLU A 123 -20.02 -12.61 0.92
CA GLU A 123 -19.15 -11.67 0.23
C GLU A 123 -19.19 -11.89 -1.29
N ILE A 124 -19.14 -13.16 -1.71
CA ILE A 124 -19.27 -13.55 -3.13
C ILE A 124 -20.63 -13.12 -3.68
N ARG A 125 -21.73 -13.43 -2.95
CA ARG A 125 -23.10 -13.02 -3.32
C ARG A 125 -23.17 -11.51 -3.55
N ARG A 126 -22.71 -10.72 -2.58
CA ARG A 126 -22.70 -9.25 -2.67
C ARG A 126 -21.89 -8.74 -3.86
N ALA A 127 -20.73 -9.32 -4.12
CA ALA A 127 -19.89 -8.98 -5.27
C ALA A 127 -20.61 -9.25 -6.61
N ILE A 128 -21.28 -10.41 -6.73
CA ILE A 128 -22.04 -10.78 -7.91
C ILE A 128 -23.29 -9.88 -8.07
N GLU A 129 -24.00 -9.60 -6.97
CA GLU A 129 -25.18 -8.71 -7.00
C GLU A 129 -24.82 -7.31 -7.44
N CYS A 130 -23.68 -6.78 -7.00
CA CYS A 130 -23.11 -5.50 -7.45
C CYS A 130 -22.67 -5.53 -8.92
N GLY A 131 -22.41 -6.71 -9.51
CA GLY A 131 -21.93 -6.85 -10.89
C GLY A 131 -20.53 -6.27 -11.10
N ILE A 132 -19.63 -6.47 -10.14
CA ILE A 132 -18.27 -5.89 -10.17
C ILE A 132 -17.47 -6.34 -11.40
N LEU A 133 -16.36 -5.63 -11.68
CA LEU A 133 -15.49 -5.89 -12.84
C LEU A 133 -14.97 -7.33 -12.84
N ALA A 134 -14.43 -7.81 -11.71
CA ALA A 134 -14.01 -9.20 -11.56
C ALA A 134 -13.87 -9.61 -10.09
N ILE A 135 -14.18 -10.89 -9.82
CA ILE A 135 -13.73 -11.64 -8.64
C ILE A 135 -12.47 -12.38 -9.08
N ASN A 136 -11.32 -12.09 -8.45
CA ASN A 136 -10.08 -12.80 -8.70
C ASN A 136 -10.11 -14.13 -7.95
N ILE A 137 -10.16 -15.23 -8.70
CA ILE A 137 -10.27 -16.61 -8.20
C ILE A 137 -8.92 -17.11 -7.73
N ASP A 138 -8.84 -17.54 -6.49
CA ASP A 138 -7.61 -17.93 -5.82
C ASP A 138 -7.39 -19.46 -5.74
N SER A 139 -8.42 -20.26 -6.03
CA SER A 139 -8.36 -21.72 -6.05
C SER A 139 -9.47 -22.35 -6.90
N LEU A 140 -9.30 -23.62 -7.27
CA LEU A 140 -10.37 -24.38 -7.95
C LEU A 140 -11.62 -24.51 -7.06
N TYR A 141 -11.45 -24.70 -5.76
CA TYR A 141 -12.56 -24.72 -4.81
C TYR A 141 -13.36 -23.41 -4.83
N GLU A 142 -12.68 -22.28 -4.83
CA GLU A 142 -13.34 -20.96 -4.90
C GLU A 142 -14.08 -20.75 -6.23
N LEU A 143 -13.53 -21.24 -7.35
CA LEU A 143 -14.24 -21.21 -8.64
C LEU A 143 -15.57 -21.99 -8.57
N ASP A 144 -15.54 -23.17 -7.97
CA ASP A 144 -16.75 -23.98 -7.77
C ASP A 144 -17.73 -23.30 -6.80
N GLN A 145 -17.21 -22.64 -5.74
CA GLN A 145 -17.99 -21.86 -4.78
C GLN A 145 -18.68 -20.66 -5.45
N VAL A 146 -17.95 -19.85 -6.22
CA VAL A 146 -18.49 -18.71 -6.98
C VAL A 146 -19.56 -19.19 -7.99
N THR A 147 -19.30 -20.31 -8.66
CA THR A 147 -20.27 -20.92 -9.60
C THR A 147 -21.56 -21.30 -8.92
N ARG A 148 -21.47 -21.96 -7.74
CA ARG A 148 -22.63 -22.36 -6.93
C ARG A 148 -23.43 -21.15 -6.44
N VAL A 149 -22.75 -20.12 -5.92
CA VAL A 149 -23.42 -18.90 -5.44
C VAL A 149 -24.08 -18.16 -6.61
N ALA A 150 -23.39 -18.01 -7.74
CA ALA A 150 -23.94 -17.36 -8.95
C ALA A 150 -25.24 -18.04 -9.42
N ARG A 151 -25.23 -19.38 -9.52
CA ARG A 151 -26.42 -20.18 -9.85
C ARG A 151 -27.56 -19.99 -8.85
N SER A 152 -27.24 -19.94 -7.54
CA SER A 152 -28.27 -19.79 -6.49
C SER A 152 -29.05 -18.48 -6.55
N ILE A 153 -28.45 -17.43 -7.15
CA ILE A 153 -29.07 -16.12 -7.31
C ILE A 153 -29.46 -15.80 -8.75
N GLY A 154 -29.28 -16.73 -9.68
CA GLY A 154 -29.63 -16.58 -11.09
C GLY A 154 -28.84 -15.48 -11.82
N LYS A 155 -27.60 -15.19 -11.39
CA LYS A 155 -26.72 -14.17 -12.00
C LYS A 155 -25.40 -14.80 -12.45
N ARG A 156 -24.70 -14.09 -13.34
CA ARG A 156 -23.33 -14.49 -13.75
C ARG A 156 -22.29 -13.69 -12.99
N ALA A 157 -21.24 -14.35 -12.55
CA ALA A 157 -20.07 -13.73 -11.94
C ALA A 157 -19.01 -13.43 -13.00
N ASN A 158 -18.49 -12.20 -13.04
CA ASN A 158 -17.26 -11.90 -13.77
C ASN A 158 -16.08 -12.40 -12.93
N VAL A 159 -15.23 -13.24 -13.51
CA VAL A 159 -14.07 -13.82 -12.81
C VAL A 159 -12.77 -13.62 -13.58
N ALA A 160 -11.67 -13.48 -12.85
CA ALA A 160 -10.32 -13.60 -13.37
C ALA A 160 -9.57 -14.68 -12.59
N ILE A 161 -8.78 -15.49 -13.26
CA ILE A 161 -8.01 -16.57 -12.62
C ILE A 161 -6.70 -16.00 -12.11
N ARG A 162 -6.44 -16.12 -10.79
CA ARG A 162 -5.19 -15.72 -10.17
C ARG A 162 -4.14 -16.81 -10.31
N ILE A 163 -3.03 -16.47 -10.93
CA ILE A 163 -1.92 -17.37 -11.24
C ILE A 163 -0.76 -17.06 -10.27
N VAL A 164 -0.09 -18.10 -9.77
CA VAL A 164 1.18 -17.98 -9.04
C VAL A 164 2.32 -18.26 -10.01
N PRO A 165 3.14 -17.25 -10.35
CA PRO A 165 4.14 -17.38 -11.40
C PRO A 165 5.45 -18.02 -10.96
N GLU A 166 5.61 -18.39 -9.68
CA GLU A 166 6.87 -18.89 -9.08
C GLU A 166 8.05 -17.93 -9.32
N ILE A 167 7.81 -16.64 -9.28
CA ILE A 167 8.82 -15.61 -9.53
C ILE A 167 9.34 -15.06 -8.20
N ILE A 168 10.67 -15.15 -8.02
CA ILE A 168 11.36 -14.58 -6.86
C ILE A 168 11.60 -13.09 -7.09
N THR A 169 11.19 -12.26 -6.12
CA THR A 169 11.48 -10.83 -6.11
C THR A 169 12.54 -10.50 -5.06
N ARG A 170 13.21 -9.35 -5.21
CA ARG A 170 14.16 -8.84 -4.21
C ARG A 170 13.48 -8.11 -3.04
N SER A 171 12.17 -8.22 -2.91
CA SER A 171 11.42 -7.66 -1.80
C SER A 171 11.58 -8.47 -0.51
N HIS A 172 11.05 -7.95 0.62
CA HIS A 172 11.04 -8.68 1.89
C HIS A 172 10.30 -10.02 1.74
N ILE A 173 10.80 -11.09 2.35
CA ILE A 173 10.22 -12.44 2.19
C ILE A 173 8.73 -12.51 2.55
N GLY A 174 8.31 -11.80 3.59
CA GLY A 174 6.89 -11.70 3.98
C GLY A 174 6.00 -10.88 3.02
N LEU A 175 6.60 -10.24 2.00
CA LEU A 175 5.89 -9.46 0.97
C LEU A 175 5.90 -10.14 -0.40
N GLN A 176 6.53 -11.32 -0.53
CA GLN A 176 6.56 -12.12 -1.76
C GLN A 176 5.27 -12.95 -1.85
N THR A 177 4.46 -12.69 -2.85
CA THR A 177 3.16 -13.35 -3.06
C THR A 177 3.09 -14.19 -4.34
N GLY A 178 4.16 -14.18 -5.12
CA GLY A 178 4.29 -14.89 -6.38
C GLY A 178 4.97 -16.27 -6.28
N LEU A 179 5.08 -16.86 -5.10
CA LEU A 179 5.72 -18.15 -4.86
C LEU A 179 4.69 -19.23 -4.52
N LEU A 180 4.91 -20.47 -4.96
CA LEU A 180 4.07 -21.63 -4.60
C LEU A 180 4.06 -21.92 -3.10
N SER A 181 5.08 -21.50 -2.36
CA SER A 181 5.11 -21.55 -0.89
C SER A 181 4.19 -20.52 -0.22
N SER A 182 3.65 -19.57 -0.98
CA SER A 182 2.66 -18.61 -0.47
C SER A 182 1.25 -19.22 -0.48
N LYS A 183 0.33 -18.59 0.27
CA LYS A 183 -1.08 -19.03 0.32
C LYS A 183 -1.93 -18.63 -0.88
N PHE A 184 -1.36 -18.02 -1.91
CA PHE A 184 -2.11 -17.34 -2.97
C PHE A 184 -2.13 -18.12 -4.29
N GLY A 185 -3.26 -18.02 -5.00
CA GLY A 185 -3.43 -18.35 -6.41
C GLY A 185 -3.32 -19.81 -6.80
N LEU A 186 -3.62 -20.09 -8.06
CA LEU A 186 -3.50 -21.41 -8.67
C LEU A 186 -2.09 -21.64 -9.20
N SER A 187 -1.58 -22.85 -9.04
CA SER A 187 -0.32 -23.26 -9.68
C SER A 187 -0.49 -23.37 -11.20
N PRO A 188 0.60 -23.23 -11.99
CA PRO A 188 0.54 -23.36 -13.46
C PRO A 188 -0.15 -24.64 -13.94
N SER A 189 0.01 -25.76 -13.23
CA SER A 189 -0.62 -27.05 -13.55
C SER A 189 -2.14 -27.07 -13.40
N GLN A 190 -2.73 -26.13 -12.65
CA GLN A 190 -4.18 -26.04 -12.40
C GLN A 190 -4.90 -25.09 -13.35
N ILE A 191 -4.17 -24.24 -14.10
CA ILE A 191 -4.76 -23.17 -14.91
C ILE A 191 -5.66 -23.71 -16.02
N GLU A 192 -5.23 -24.77 -16.71
CA GLU A 192 -6.03 -25.39 -17.78
C GLU A 192 -7.35 -25.94 -17.27
N ASP A 193 -7.35 -26.60 -16.08
CA ASP A 193 -8.56 -27.09 -15.45
C ASP A 193 -9.48 -25.94 -15.00
N ALA A 194 -8.91 -24.87 -14.47
CA ALA A 194 -9.68 -23.67 -14.10
C ALA A 194 -10.37 -23.03 -15.32
N PHE A 195 -9.65 -22.88 -16.44
CA PHE A 195 -10.24 -22.35 -17.68
C PHE A 195 -11.35 -23.25 -18.21
N LYS A 196 -11.12 -24.57 -18.23
CA LYS A 196 -12.12 -25.54 -18.66
C LYS A 196 -13.39 -25.44 -17.82
N ARG A 197 -13.28 -25.50 -16.48
CA ARG A 197 -14.43 -25.37 -15.56
C ARG A 197 -15.18 -24.06 -15.75
N ALA A 198 -14.45 -22.92 -15.85
CA ALA A 198 -15.08 -21.62 -16.06
C ALA A 198 -15.86 -21.55 -17.39
N LEU A 199 -15.33 -22.12 -18.47
CA LEU A 199 -16.00 -22.15 -19.77
C LEU A 199 -17.17 -23.14 -19.82
N GLU A 200 -17.11 -24.26 -19.08
CA GLU A 200 -18.22 -25.21 -18.92
C GLU A 200 -19.38 -24.60 -18.11
N ALA A 201 -19.05 -23.73 -17.15
CA ALA A 201 -20.03 -23.04 -16.28
C ALA A 201 -20.49 -21.67 -16.86
N LYS A 202 -20.52 -21.51 -18.18
CA LYS A 202 -20.87 -20.24 -18.84
C LYS A 202 -22.26 -19.68 -18.51
N ASP A 203 -23.14 -20.50 -17.97
CA ASP A 203 -24.44 -20.10 -17.41
C ASP A 203 -24.31 -19.25 -16.15
N ALA A 204 -23.23 -19.46 -15.35
CA ALA A 204 -22.97 -18.81 -14.07
C ALA A 204 -21.70 -17.95 -14.06
N ILE A 205 -20.73 -18.25 -14.93
CA ILE A 205 -19.41 -17.63 -14.96
C ILE A 205 -19.20 -16.88 -16.28
N ASN A 206 -18.65 -15.69 -16.19
CA ASN A 206 -18.03 -14.96 -17.27
C ASN A 206 -16.52 -14.91 -17.00
N LEU A 207 -15.73 -15.74 -17.70
CA LEU A 207 -14.27 -15.71 -17.60
C LEU A 207 -13.76 -14.46 -18.30
N ALA A 208 -13.44 -13.43 -17.52
CA ALA A 208 -13.13 -12.10 -18.01
C ALA A 208 -11.63 -11.81 -18.09
N GLY A 209 -10.80 -12.46 -17.27
CA GLY A 209 -9.38 -12.12 -17.21
C GLY A 209 -8.50 -13.14 -16.51
N VAL A 210 -7.23 -12.76 -16.41
CA VAL A 210 -6.21 -13.40 -15.55
C VAL A 210 -5.60 -12.35 -14.64
N HIS A 211 -5.13 -12.77 -13.48
CA HIS A 211 -4.54 -11.93 -12.46
C HIS A 211 -3.24 -12.54 -11.93
N ILE A 212 -2.29 -11.67 -11.64
CA ILE A 212 -1.03 -12.03 -10.97
C ILE A 212 -0.65 -10.93 -9.97
N HIS A 213 0.10 -11.31 -8.94
CA HIS A 213 0.71 -10.34 -8.04
C HIS A 213 2.09 -10.85 -7.61
N VAL A 214 3.15 -10.14 -8.03
CA VAL A 214 4.54 -10.57 -7.81
C VAL A 214 5.08 -10.29 -6.40
N GLY A 215 4.43 -9.41 -5.66
CA GLY A 215 4.86 -8.99 -4.32
C GLY A 215 4.75 -7.48 -4.12
N SER A 216 5.16 -6.99 -2.95
CA SER A 216 5.11 -5.56 -2.61
C SER A 216 6.51 -4.98 -2.48
N GLN A 217 6.70 -3.69 -2.81
CA GLN A 217 7.98 -2.99 -2.76
C GLN A 217 9.03 -3.66 -3.67
N THR A 218 8.65 -3.95 -4.90
CA THR A 218 9.49 -4.64 -5.89
C THR A 218 10.43 -3.64 -6.57
N PRO A 219 11.77 -3.80 -6.46
CA PRO A 219 12.73 -2.77 -6.85
C PRO A 219 13.08 -2.74 -8.35
N ASP A 220 12.67 -3.72 -9.13
CA ASP A 220 13.01 -3.78 -10.55
C ASP A 220 11.82 -4.24 -11.43
N PRO A 221 11.78 -3.91 -12.74
CA PRO A 221 10.67 -4.24 -13.63
C PRO A 221 10.66 -5.71 -14.11
N HIS A 222 11.77 -6.44 -14.00
CA HIS A 222 11.90 -7.77 -14.57
C HIS A 222 10.87 -8.78 -14.04
N PRO A 223 10.56 -8.88 -12.73
CA PRO A 223 9.51 -9.75 -12.23
C PRO A 223 8.14 -9.50 -12.85
N PHE A 224 7.81 -8.24 -13.15
CA PHE A 224 6.55 -7.89 -13.83
C PHE A 224 6.54 -8.36 -15.29
N ALA A 225 7.67 -8.24 -15.99
CA ALA A 225 7.79 -8.71 -17.36
C ALA A 225 7.63 -10.23 -17.46
N LEU A 226 8.32 -10.98 -16.60
CA LEU A 226 8.18 -12.44 -16.53
C LEU A 226 6.75 -12.87 -16.21
N ALA A 227 6.14 -12.23 -15.22
CA ALA A 227 4.76 -12.51 -14.82
C ALA A 227 3.77 -12.23 -15.96
N PHE A 228 3.96 -11.15 -16.69
CA PHE A 228 3.12 -10.82 -17.84
C PHE A 228 3.29 -11.84 -18.98
N ALA A 229 4.51 -12.23 -19.31
CA ALA A 229 4.81 -13.22 -20.35
C ALA A 229 4.13 -14.56 -20.03
N GLU A 230 4.14 -15.01 -18.79
CA GLU A 230 3.45 -16.22 -18.37
C GLU A 230 1.93 -16.09 -18.54
N MET A 231 1.33 -15.01 -18.04
CA MET A 231 -0.11 -14.75 -18.23
C MET A 231 -0.49 -14.67 -19.71
N TRP A 232 0.37 -14.03 -20.52
CA TRP A 232 0.18 -13.93 -21.96
C TRP A 232 0.15 -15.30 -22.63
N THR A 233 1.06 -16.17 -22.24
CA THR A 233 1.12 -17.56 -22.75
C THR A 233 -0.18 -18.30 -22.46
N PHE A 234 -0.74 -18.20 -21.24
CA PHE A 234 -2.03 -18.81 -20.89
C PHE A 234 -3.18 -18.19 -21.68
N LEU A 235 -3.23 -16.86 -21.80
CA LEU A 235 -4.26 -16.13 -22.54
C LEU A 235 -4.26 -16.50 -24.01
N ALA A 236 -3.12 -16.43 -24.68
CA ALA A 236 -2.97 -16.78 -26.09
C ALA A 236 -3.26 -18.26 -26.34
N GLY A 237 -2.82 -19.15 -25.45
CA GLY A 237 -3.13 -20.58 -25.47
C GLY A 237 -4.64 -20.85 -25.34
N LEU A 238 -5.32 -20.20 -24.41
CA LEU A 238 -6.77 -20.29 -24.25
C LEU A 238 -7.49 -19.87 -25.54
N HIS A 239 -7.12 -18.71 -26.10
CA HIS A 239 -7.72 -18.21 -27.35
C HIS A 239 -7.51 -19.20 -28.52
N ARG A 240 -6.28 -19.69 -28.74
CA ARG A 240 -6.00 -20.66 -29.82
C ARG A 240 -6.87 -21.92 -29.72
N ARG A 241 -7.10 -22.42 -28.48
CA ARG A 241 -7.86 -23.68 -28.30
C ARG A 241 -9.38 -23.49 -28.34
N THR A 242 -9.88 -22.35 -27.90
CA THR A 242 -11.33 -22.19 -27.65
C THR A 242 -11.97 -21.05 -28.41
N GLY A 243 -11.19 -20.14 -28.99
CA GLY A 243 -11.67 -18.87 -29.54
C GLY A 243 -12.06 -17.84 -28.45
N HIS A 244 -12.00 -18.20 -27.18
CA HIS A 244 -12.37 -17.28 -26.08
C HIS A 244 -11.38 -16.11 -25.99
N ARG A 245 -11.89 -14.88 -25.82
CA ARG A 245 -11.09 -13.68 -25.62
C ARG A 245 -11.30 -13.16 -24.21
N LEU A 246 -10.23 -13.01 -23.47
CA LEU A 246 -10.25 -12.32 -22.18
C LEU A 246 -10.32 -10.81 -22.39
N SER A 247 -10.97 -10.10 -21.48
CA SER A 247 -11.11 -8.64 -21.53
C SER A 247 -9.96 -7.91 -20.84
N HIS A 248 -9.27 -8.55 -19.87
CA HIS A 248 -8.19 -7.91 -19.14
C HIS A 248 -7.09 -8.87 -18.66
N ILE A 249 -5.90 -8.32 -18.52
CA ILE A 249 -4.81 -8.87 -17.70
C ILE A 249 -4.58 -7.93 -16.52
N ASN A 250 -4.60 -8.49 -15.31
CA ASN A 250 -4.33 -7.78 -14.09
C ASN A 250 -2.93 -8.16 -13.59
N ILE A 251 -1.99 -7.21 -13.63
CA ILE A 251 -0.60 -7.41 -13.21
C ILE A 251 -0.37 -7.12 -11.72
N GLY A 252 -1.45 -6.85 -10.98
CA GLY A 252 -1.41 -6.60 -9.56
C GLY A 252 -0.75 -5.29 -9.16
N GLY A 253 -0.28 -5.25 -7.93
CA GLY A 253 0.43 -4.11 -7.37
C GLY A 253 1.94 -4.37 -7.26
N GLY A 254 2.55 -3.79 -6.22
CA GLY A 254 3.96 -4.02 -5.91
C GLY A 254 4.88 -2.85 -6.25
N LEU A 255 4.38 -1.84 -6.94
CA LEU A 255 5.14 -0.62 -7.25
C LEU A 255 5.64 0.05 -5.96
N PRO A 256 6.95 0.36 -5.88
CA PRO A 256 7.58 0.81 -4.65
C PRO A 256 7.38 2.30 -4.35
N VAL A 257 7.73 2.66 -3.10
CA VAL A 257 7.95 4.02 -2.61
C VAL A 257 9.33 4.07 -1.96
N ASN A 258 10.07 5.14 -2.18
CA ASN A 258 11.33 5.39 -1.50
C ASN A 258 11.08 5.81 -0.04
N TYR A 259 11.52 4.99 0.91
CA TYR A 259 11.37 5.24 2.34
C TYR A 259 12.60 5.84 2.99
N LEU A 260 13.78 5.67 2.37
CA LEU A 260 15.04 6.06 3.01
C LEU A 260 15.35 7.54 2.85
N SER A 261 14.90 8.16 1.75
CA SER A 261 15.49 9.42 1.33
C SER A 261 17.04 9.31 1.28
N ASP A 262 17.79 10.40 1.15
CA ASP A 262 19.27 10.35 1.17
C ASP A 262 19.82 10.60 2.57
N THR A 263 19.34 9.86 3.56
CA THR A 263 19.81 9.98 4.94
C THR A 263 21.20 9.38 5.12
N PRO A 264 22.11 10.03 5.90
CA PRO A 264 23.40 9.43 6.25
C PRO A 264 23.30 8.06 6.90
N MET A 265 22.23 7.79 7.65
CA MET A 265 21.93 6.47 8.23
C MET A 265 21.83 5.34 7.21
N ALA A 266 21.56 5.65 5.95
CA ALA A 266 21.41 4.61 4.92
C ALA A 266 22.66 3.74 4.76
N GLN A 267 23.85 4.25 5.10
CA GLN A 267 25.12 3.48 5.05
C GLN A 267 25.14 2.35 6.09
N ASP A 268 24.43 2.52 7.21
CA ASP A 268 24.40 1.56 8.33
C ASP A 268 23.26 0.54 8.18
N ILE A 269 22.46 0.62 7.11
CA ILE A 269 21.42 -0.33 6.77
C ILE A 269 22.00 -1.43 5.88
N GLU A 270 21.68 -2.68 6.17
CA GLU A 270 22.09 -3.82 5.33
C GLU A 270 21.75 -3.59 3.86
N GLU A 271 22.65 -3.93 2.95
CA GLU A 271 22.56 -3.62 1.51
C GLU A 271 21.22 -4.06 0.89
N ARG A 272 20.77 -5.28 1.21
CA ARG A 272 19.48 -5.81 0.71
C ARG A 272 18.30 -4.97 1.15
N GLU A 273 18.24 -4.61 2.44
CA GLU A 273 17.17 -3.78 3.00
C GLU A 273 17.24 -2.35 2.42
N ARG A 274 18.44 -1.83 2.25
CA ARG A 274 18.68 -0.51 1.65
C ARG A 274 18.17 -0.44 0.22
N GLN A 275 18.47 -1.44 -0.62
CA GLN A 275 17.98 -1.52 -2.00
C GLN A 275 16.46 -1.57 -2.06
N MET A 276 15.83 -2.35 -1.18
CA MET A 276 14.39 -2.44 -1.10
C MET A 276 13.75 -1.12 -0.65
N LEU A 277 14.30 -0.48 0.40
CA LEU A 277 13.74 0.74 0.97
C LEU A 277 13.96 1.99 0.10
N ARG A 278 15.03 2.02 -0.72
CA ARG A 278 15.30 3.07 -1.73
C ARG A 278 14.63 2.83 -3.07
N ALA A 279 13.90 1.73 -3.21
CA ALA A 279 13.37 1.34 -4.50
C ALA A 279 12.51 2.45 -5.13
N GLU A 280 12.88 2.80 -6.34
CA GLU A 280 12.11 3.64 -7.25
C GLU A 280 11.93 2.88 -8.55
N LEU A 281 10.73 2.92 -9.10
CA LEU A 281 10.40 2.21 -10.32
C LEU A 281 9.51 3.08 -11.19
N ASP A 282 9.92 3.26 -12.45
CA ASP A 282 9.13 3.96 -13.44
C ASP A 282 8.02 3.02 -13.97
N PRO A 283 6.73 3.34 -13.71
CA PRO A 283 5.62 2.52 -14.18
C PRO A 283 5.56 2.38 -15.71
N GLN A 284 6.05 3.38 -16.44
CA GLN A 284 6.14 3.32 -17.89
C GLN A 284 7.10 2.21 -18.34
N GLN A 285 8.27 2.13 -17.70
CA GLN A 285 9.26 1.07 -17.99
C GLN A 285 8.74 -0.33 -17.62
N VAL A 286 8.03 -0.43 -16.48
CA VAL A 286 7.36 -1.69 -16.07
C VAL A 286 6.42 -2.17 -17.16
N LEU A 287 5.53 -1.30 -17.64
CA LEU A 287 4.55 -1.71 -18.64
C LEU A 287 5.20 -1.95 -20.02
N LYS A 288 6.20 -1.15 -20.41
CA LYS A 288 6.97 -1.41 -21.65
C LYS A 288 7.64 -2.78 -21.63
N ALA A 289 8.31 -3.12 -20.51
CA ALA A 289 8.96 -4.42 -20.35
C ALA A 289 7.93 -5.56 -20.35
N ALA A 290 6.80 -5.39 -19.64
CA ALA A 290 5.73 -6.37 -19.61
C ALA A 290 5.15 -6.66 -21.00
N LEU A 291 4.94 -5.64 -21.82
CA LEU A 291 4.33 -5.79 -23.16
C LEU A 291 5.33 -6.18 -24.26
N ALA A 292 6.62 -6.09 -24.04
CA ALA A 292 7.62 -6.28 -25.09
C ALA A 292 7.53 -7.68 -25.73
N GLU A 293 7.45 -8.72 -24.91
CA GLU A 293 7.37 -10.11 -25.39
C GLU A 293 6.00 -10.42 -26.02
N ALA A 294 4.92 -9.94 -25.41
CA ALA A 294 3.57 -10.17 -25.93
C ALA A 294 3.35 -9.55 -27.33
N ARG A 295 3.98 -8.42 -27.62
CA ARG A 295 3.88 -7.76 -28.93
C ARG A 295 4.50 -8.56 -30.07
N VAL A 296 5.49 -9.43 -29.77
CA VAL A 296 6.13 -10.26 -30.80
C VAL A 296 5.20 -11.38 -31.27
N ASP A 297 4.38 -11.93 -30.36
CA ASP A 297 3.56 -13.12 -30.62
C ASP A 297 2.06 -12.82 -30.79
N ASP A 298 1.65 -11.56 -30.92
CA ASP A 298 0.22 -11.17 -31.00
C ASP A 298 -0.33 -11.26 -32.44
N GLU A 299 -0.23 -12.43 -33.04
CA GLU A 299 -0.78 -12.69 -34.39
C GLU A 299 -2.32 -12.53 -34.46
N ALA A 300 -3.02 -12.71 -33.36
CA ALA A 300 -4.48 -12.63 -33.27
C ALA A 300 -5.00 -11.23 -32.93
N GLY A 301 -4.14 -10.24 -32.72
CA GLY A 301 -4.51 -8.89 -32.29
C GLY A 301 -5.24 -8.85 -30.95
N LEU A 302 -4.82 -9.67 -29.99
CA LEU A 302 -5.47 -9.76 -28.68
C LEU A 302 -5.16 -8.55 -27.81
N LEU A 303 -3.95 -7.98 -27.94
CA LEU A 303 -3.52 -6.82 -27.15
C LEU A 303 -4.36 -5.57 -27.40
N GLU A 304 -4.80 -5.34 -28.63
CA GLU A 304 -5.57 -4.14 -28.99
C GLU A 304 -6.87 -4.01 -28.18
N GLY A 305 -7.55 -5.14 -27.92
CA GLY A 305 -8.80 -5.20 -27.15
C GLY A 305 -8.63 -5.33 -25.64
N LEU A 306 -7.40 -5.58 -25.17
CA LEU A 306 -7.11 -5.97 -23.80
C LEU A 306 -6.95 -4.75 -22.89
N THR A 307 -7.57 -4.79 -21.71
CA THR A 307 -7.34 -3.82 -20.64
C THR A 307 -6.22 -4.32 -19.72
N ILE A 308 -5.22 -3.50 -19.45
CA ILE A 308 -4.20 -3.78 -18.45
C ILE A 308 -4.61 -3.16 -17.12
N VAL A 309 -4.74 -3.98 -16.09
CA VAL A 309 -5.15 -3.58 -14.75
C VAL A 309 -3.94 -3.56 -13.82
N PHE A 310 -3.79 -2.47 -13.07
CA PHE A 310 -2.82 -2.32 -11.98
C PHE A 310 -3.56 -2.24 -10.65
N GLU A 311 -2.98 -2.80 -9.59
CA GLU A 311 -3.50 -2.73 -8.21
C GLU A 311 -2.52 -2.02 -7.25
N PRO A 312 -2.14 -0.76 -7.51
CA PRO A 312 -1.21 -0.04 -6.65
C PRO A 312 -1.88 0.35 -5.33
N GLY A 313 -1.31 -0.04 -4.20
CA GLY A 313 -1.69 0.49 -2.88
C GLY A 313 -0.65 1.50 -2.40
N ARG A 314 0.52 0.98 -2.01
CA ARG A 314 1.65 1.76 -1.48
C ARG A 314 2.03 2.94 -2.36
N ARG A 315 2.15 2.73 -3.67
CA ARG A 315 2.53 3.78 -4.62
C ARG A 315 1.57 4.96 -4.67
N ILE A 316 0.29 4.74 -4.34
CA ILE A 316 -0.73 5.80 -4.36
C ILE A 316 -0.73 6.59 -3.06
N VAL A 317 -0.67 5.91 -1.90
CA VAL A 317 -0.88 6.57 -0.61
C VAL A 317 0.34 6.57 0.31
N GLY A 318 1.38 5.80 0.03
CA GLY A 318 2.51 5.63 0.94
C GLY A 318 3.16 6.94 1.34
N ASP A 319 3.51 7.75 0.37
CA ASP A 319 4.16 9.05 0.54
C ASP A 319 3.18 10.22 0.75
N THR A 320 1.89 9.95 0.87
CA THR A 320 0.87 10.99 1.05
C THR A 320 0.54 11.28 2.51
N GLY A 321 1.09 10.50 3.42
CA GLY A 321 0.78 10.62 4.84
C GLY A 321 2.01 10.61 5.72
N LEU A 322 1.89 11.27 6.85
CA LEU A 322 2.86 11.27 7.94
C LEU A 322 2.16 11.02 9.28
N LEU A 323 2.92 10.48 10.25
CA LEU A 323 2.47 10.28 11.62
C LEU A 323 3.26 11.24 12.51
N LEU A 324 2.57 12.24 13.05
CA LEU A 324 3.13 13.15 14.05
C LEU A 324 3.11 12.50 15.42
N THR A 325 4.22 12.61 16.12
CA THR A 325 4.41 12.09 17.47
C THR A 325 5.15 13.12 18.33
N ARG A 326 4.91 13.10 19.64
CA ARG A 326 5.57 13.98 20.59
C ARG A 326 6.53 13.20 21.47
N VAL A 327 7.69 13.78 21.75
CA VAL A 327 8.60 13.25 22.77
C VAL A 327 8.00 13.53 24.15
N CYS A 328 7.65 12.45 24.85
CA CYS A 328 7.01 12.52 26.17
C CYS A 328 7.98 12.33 27.33
N ASN A 329 9.09 11.64 27.07
CA ASN A 329 10.09 11.35 28.11
C ASN A 329 11.48 11.21 27.49
N ILE A 330 12.52 11.45 28.28
CA ILE A 330 13.91 11.30 27.88
C ILE A 330 14.66 10.47 28.96
N LYS A 331 15.53 9.57 28.50
CA LYS A 331 16.40 8.78 29.39
C LYS A 331 17.83 8.85 28.90
N HIS A 332 18.75 9.15 29.83
CA HIS A 332 20.19 9.04 29.62
C HIS A 332 20.69 7.75 30.24
N ARG A 333 21.56 7.04 29.54
CA ARG A 333 22.23 5.81 30.00
C ARG A 333 23.74 6.06 30.07
N PRO A 334 24.27 6.48 31.24
CA PRO A 334 25.70 6.80 31.37
C PRO A 334 26.61 5.62 30.98
N GLU A 335 26.14 4.38 31.23
CA GLU A 335 26.89 3.15 30.97
C GLU A 335 27.16 2.89 29.50
N THR A 336 26.26 3.33 28.62
CA THR A 336 26.33 3.15 27.16
C THR A 336 26.49 4.45 26.39
N GLY A 337 26.34 5.60 27.06
CA GLY A 337 26.31 6.91 26.42
C GLY A 337 25.04 7.22 25.67
N ASP A 338 24.04 6.33 25.71
CA ASP A 338 22.79 6.48 24.92
C ASP A 338 21.86 7.54 25.50
N THR A 339 21.26 8.32 24.63
CA THR A 339 20.10 9.15 24.96
C THR A 339 18.86 8.57 24.25
N TRP A 340 17.84 8.23 25.05
CA TRP A 340 16.57 7.70 24.56
C TRP A 340 15.50 8.78 24.55
N LEU A 341 14.81 8.92 23.44
CA LEU A 341 13.58 9.70 23.28
C LEU A 341 12.39 8.74 23.26
N LEU A 342 11.48 8.89 24.22
CA LEU A 342 10.28 8.08 24.33
C LEU A 342 9.08 8.90 23.83
N THR A 343 8.46 8.42 22.76
CA THR A 343 7.39 9.12 22.06
C THR A 343 6.02 8.54 22.41
N ASP A 344 4.95 9.22 22.03
CA ASP A 344 3.56 8.76 22.19
C ASP A 344 3.05 7.90 21.03
N ALA A 345 3.82 7.74 19.95
CA ALA A 345 3.57 6.78 18.88
C ALA A 345 4.52 5.58 18.97
N GLY A 346 4.04 4.40 18.62
CA GLY A 346 4.82 3.17 18.56
C GLY A 346 4.34 2.24 17.45
N TYR A 347 4.79 0.99 17.46
CA TYR A 347 4.42 0.04 16.42
C TYR A 347 2.91 -0.25 16.37
N SER A 348 2.16 -0.04 17.45
CA SER A 348 0.70 -0.17 17.42
C SER A 348 0.03 0.78 16.41
N LEU A 349 0.72 1.85 16.00
CA LEU A 349 0.27 2.81 14.99
C LEU A 349 1.01 2.67 13.64
N ALA A 350 2.10 1.90 13.61
CA ALA A 350 2.89 1.60 12.42
C ALA A 350 3.39 0.15 12.49
N LEU A 351 2.46 -0.81 12.42
CA LEU A 351 2.69 -2.23 12.68
C LEU A 351 3.84 -2.83 11.84
N SER A 352 4.09 -2.30 10.65
CA SER A 352 5.20 -2.72 9.80
C SER A 352 6.57 -2.57 10.47
N MET A 353 6.72 -1.65 11.44
CA MET A 353 7.95 -1.50 12.24
C MET A 353 8.26 -2.77 13.03
N ALA A 354 7.26 -3.39 13.65
CA ALA A 354 7.43 -4.63 14.39
C ALA A 354 7.49 -5.86 13.47
N MET A 355 6.55 -6.00 12.52
CA MET A 355 6.42 -7.20 11.68
C MET A 355 7.52 -7.38 10.65
N TYR A 356 7.96 -6.28 10.02
CA TYR A 356 8.90 -6.32 8.90
C TYR A 356 10.20 -5.61 9.20
N LYS A 357 10.37 -5.04 10.41
CA LYS A 357 11.47 -4.13 10.76
C LYS A 357 11.57 -2.99 9.75
N TRP A 358 10.39 -2.43 9.42
CA TRP A 358 10.27 -1.42 8.37
C TRP A 358 10.83 -0.09 8.82
N TYR A 359 11.59 0.55 7.94
CA TYR A 359 12.08 1.89 8.17
C TYR A 359 11.06 2.94 7.74
N TYR A 360 10.77 3.87 8.63
CA TYR A 360 10.13 5.15 8.32
C TYR A 360 11.11 6.26 8.64
N HIS A 361 11.30 7.20 7.70
CA HIS A 361 12.20 8.32 7.94
C HIS A 361 11.62 9.22 9.02
N LEU A 362 12.40 9.48 10.08
CA LEU A 362 12.00 10.29 11.23
C LEU A 362 12.75 11.61 11.20
N ILE A 363 11.99 12.71 11.25
CA ILE A 363 12.53 14.06 11.30
C ILE A 363 11.93 14.85 12.46
N SER A 364 12.58 15.92 12.88
CA SER A 364 11.98 16.91 13.78
C SER A 364 11.02 17.80 13.00
N ALA A 365 9.73 17.78 13.35
CA ALA A 365 8.76 18.70 12.79
C ALA A 365 8.88 20.11 13.41
N SER A 366 9.34 20.17 14.66
CA SER A 366 9.54 21.42 15.41
C SER A 366 10.78 22.18 14.97
N ARG A 367 11.81 21.49 14.47
CA ARG A 367 13.12 22.03 14.09
C ARG A 367 13.58 21.39 12.78
N ALA A 368 12.74 21.51 11.75
CA ALA A 368 12.93 20.80 10.48
C ALA A 368 14.11 21.34 9.65
N ASP A 369 14.54 22.59 9.87
CA ASP A 369 15.69 23.21 9.20
C ASP A 369 17.02 22.92 9.91
N ASP A 370 16.99 22.41 11.16
CA ASP A 370 18.21 22.11 11.90
C ASP A 370 18.90 20.86 11.33
N ASP A 371 20.22 20.77 11.56
CA ASP A 371 21.00 19.62 11.12
C ASP A 371 20.59 18.37 11.91
N HIS A 372 20.18 17.30 11.23
CA HIS A 372 19.79 16.00 11.80
C HIS A 372 21.01 15.06 11.83
N GLU A 373 21.95 15.32 12.76
CA GLU A 373 23.22 14.59 12.85
C GLU A 373 23.44 13.91 14.21
N THR A 374 22.66 14.26 15.23
CA THR A 374 22.84 13.69 16.57
C THR A 374 22.08 12.38 16.71
N PRO A 375 22.75 11.26 17.10
CA PRO A 375 22.10 9.97 17.25
C PRO A 375 21.28 9.88 18.55
N TYR A 376 20.04 9.46 18.42
CA TYR A 376 19.13 9.15 19.53
C TYR A 376 18.55 7.75 19.37
N LYS A 377 18.39 7.01 20.45
CA LYS A 377 17.52 5.83 20.48
C LYS A 377 16.08 6.30 20.63
N VAL A 378 15.19 5.82 19.77
CA VAL A 378 13.78 6.21 19.78
C VAL A 378 12.90 5.00 20.07
N ALA A 379 11.94 5.16 20.97
CA ALA A 379 10.99 4.12 21.34
C ALA A 379 9.57 4.70 21.50
N GLY A 380 8.58 3.85 21.28
CA GLY A 380 7.18 4.16 21.50
C GLY A 380 6.75 3.99 22.96
N PRO A 381 5.44 4.13 23.22
CA PRO A 381 4.87 4.18 24.56
C PRO A 381 4.42 2.82 25.10
N LEU A 382 4.61 1.72 24.37
CA LEU A 382 4.06 0.43 24.74
C LEU A 382 4.92 -0.27 25.79
N CYS A 383 4.29 -1.01 26.69
CA CYS A 383 5.01 -1.87 27.64
C CYS A 383 5.43 -3.18 26.94
N ASP A 384 6.27 -3.03 25.92
CA ASP A 384 6.76 -4.08 25.05
C ASP A 384 8.19 -3.71 24.61
N SER A 385 9.14 -4.63 24.77
CA SER A 385 10.55 -4.40 24.39
C SER A 385 10.74 -4.20 22.89
N GLY A 386 9.80 -4.68 22.06
CA GLY A 386 9.79 -4.50 20.62
C GLY A 386 9.31 -3.13 20.15
N ASP A 387 8.80 -2.27 21.06
CA ASP A 387 8.32 -0.94 20.70
C ASP A 387 9.45 0.09 20.60
N VAL A 388 10.34 -0.20 19.67
CA VAL A 388 11.50 0.63 19.34
C VAL A 388 11.55 0.88 17.83
N TYR A 389 12.19 1.97 17.41
CA TYR A 389 12.27 2.37 16.01
C TYR A 389 13.48 1.75 15.29
N PHE A 390 13.89 0.56 15.74
CA PHE A 390 15.02 -0.19 15.20
C PHE A 390 14.82 -1.70 15.37
N ASP A 391 15.71 -2.50 14.77
CA ASP A 391 15.68 -3.95 14.92
C ASP A 391 16.39 -4.39 16.19
N ILE A 392 15.62 -4.93 17.16
CA ILE A 392 16.17 -5.42 18.45
C ILE A 392 16.76 -6.82 18.36
N GLU A 393 16.35 -7.63 17.38
CA GLU A 393 16.71 -9.05 17.36
C GLU A 393 18.16 -9.28 16.97
N ARG A 394 18.68 -8.46 16.04
CA ARG A 394 20.05 -8.61 15.55
C ARG A 394 20.80 -7.30 15.36
N GLY A 395 20.13 -6.15 15.42
CA GLY A 395 20.74 -4.83 15.23
C GLY A 395 21.36 -4.57 13.86
N THR A 396 21.16 -5.50 12.90
CA THR A 396 21.86 -5.49 11.61
C THR A 396 21.02 -4.94 10.47
N ARG A 397 19.68 -5.03 10.54
CA ARG A 397 18.80 -4.53 9.47
C ARG A 397 18.62 -3.03 9.52
N LEU A 398 18.31 -2.51 10.71
CA LEU A 398 18.17 -1.08 10.96
C LEU A 398 19.10 -0.66 12.08
N PRO A 399 19.80 0.50 11.96
CA PRO A 399 20.63 1.03 13.04
C PRO A 399 19.81 1.31 14.28
N SER A 400 20.44 1.13 15.46
CA SER A 400 19.81 1.29 16.77
C SER A 400 19.58 2.76 17.18
N TYR A 401 19.68 3.67 16.24
CA TYR A 401 19.50 5.11 16.47
C TYR A 401 18.71 5.76 15.32
N ARG A 402 18.26 6.99 15.56
CA ARG A 402 17.76 7.93 14.56
C ARG A 402 18.55 9.23 14.70
N LEU A 403 18.82 9.88 13.56
CA LEU A 403 19.49 11.17 13.54
C LEU A 403 18.46 12.29 13.66
N LEU A 404 18.62 13.13 14.67
CA LEU A 404 17.75 14.28 14.96
C LEU A 404 18.62 15.51 15.33
N PRO A 405 18.05 16.70 15.42
CA PRO A 405 18.78 17.88 15.86
C PRO A 405 19.35 17.73 17.27
N GLU A 406 20.54 18.28 17.50
CA GLU A 406 21.15 18.34 18.83
C GLU A 406 20.20 18.99 19.84
N GLY A 407 20.12 18.44 21.07
CA GLY A 407 19.22 18.92 22.11
C GLY A 407 17.75 18.59 21.87
N SER A 408 17.41 17.63 21.00
CA SER A 408 16.04 17.11 20.89
C SER A 408 15.58 16.53 22.22
N GLY A 409 14.34 16.83 22.64
CA GLY A 409 13.87 16.48 23.97
C GLY A 409 12.35 16.56 24.16
N VAL A 410 11.94 16.50 25.43
CA VAL A 410 10.53 16.48 25.82
C VAL A 410 9.80 17.71 25.27
N GLY A 411 8.66 17.49 24.64
CA GLY A 411 7.81 18.50 24.00
C GLY A 411 8.01 18.62 22.50
N ASP A 412 9.16 18.19 21.95
CA ASP A 412 9.41 18.22 20.50
C ASP A 412 8.39 17.37 19.76
N VAL A 413 7.89 17.88 18.64
CA VAL A 413 7.07 17.15 17.68
C VAL A 413 7.98 16.57 16.60
N LEU A 414 7.89 15.26 16.45
CA LEU A 414 8.59 14.51 15.40
C LEU A 414 7.58 14.03 14.35
N ALA A 415 8.05 13.78 13.12
CA ALA A 415 7.25 13.24 12.04
C ALA A 415 7.88 11.97 11.47
N LEU A 416 7.12 10.86 11.47
CA LEU A 416 7.44 9.69 10.66
C LEU A 416 6.84 9.90 9.28
N LEU A 417 7.69 9.99 8.26
CA LEU A 417 7.29 10.20 6.88
C LEU A 417 6.85 8.88 6.23
N ASN A 418 6.12 9.00 5.12
CA ASN A 418 5.66 7.86 4.30
C ASN A 418 4.79 6.85 5.05
N THR A 419 4.01 7.29 6.04
CA THR A 419 3.08 6.45 6.81
C THR A 419 1.67 6.40 6.21
N GLY A 420 1.49 6.85 4.97
CA GLY A 420 0.18 6.87 4.31
C GLY A 420 -0.40 5.48 4.01
N ALA A 421 0.46 4.46 3.89
CA ALA A 421 0.08 3.07 3.61
C ALA A 421 0.40 2.14 4.77
N TYR A 422 -0.53 1.22 5.09
CA TYR A 422 -0.35 0.13 6.07
C TYR A 422 0.02 0.61 7.48
N ALA A 423 -0.41 1.81 7.87
CA ALA A 423 -0.29 2.36 9.21
C ALA A 423 -1.67 2.48 9.86
N LEU A 424 -2.50 3.42 9.45
CA LEU A 424 -3.83 3.64 10.05
C LEU A 424 -4.73 2.38 10.01
N ASP A 425 -4.75 1.63 8.90
CA ASP A 425 -5.59 0.43 8.75
C ASP A 425 -5.10 -0.76 9.58
N GLN A 426 -3.85 -0.74 10.04
CA GLN A 426 -3.26 -1.74 10.92
C GLN A 426 -3.10 -1.25 12.36
N ALA A 427 -3.57 -0.04 12.66
CA ALA A 427 -3.50 0.51 14.02
C ALA A 427 -4.33 -0.34 14.99
N SER A 428 -3.80 -0.50 16.20
CA SER A 428 -4.42 -1.30 17.26
C SER A 428 -4.45 -0.57 18.60
N GLN A 429 -5.36 -1.03 19.45
CA GLN A 429 -5.55 -0.52 20.82
C GLN A 429 -4.64 -1.24 21.84
N TYR A 430 -3.50 -1.76 21.39
CA TYR A 430 -2.60 -2.48 22.31
C TYR A 430 -2.18 -1.64 23.50
N ASN A 431 -2.09 -2.26 24.67
CA ASN A 431 -1.94 -1.63 25.99
C ASN A 431 -3.09 -0.66 26.36
N GLY A 432 -4.29 -0.82 25.80
CA GLY A 432 -5.43 0.06 26.06
C GLY A 432 -5.24 1.48 25.56
N ARG A 433 -4.43 1.69 24.51
CA ARG A 433 -4.20 3.00 23.93
C ARG A 433 -5.20 3.29 22.82
N PRO A 434 -5.99 4.37 22.92
CA PRO A 434 -6.93 4.76 21.89
C PRO A 434 -6.24 5.04 20.55
N ILE A 435 -6.87 4.64 19.43
CA ILE A 435 -6.39 5.00 18.10
C ILE A 435 -6.53 6.52 17.91
N PRO A 436 -5.47 7.20 17.43
CA PRO A 436 -5.43 8.65 17.32
C PRO A 436 -6.34 9.21 16.22
N SER A 437 -6.48 10.52 16.20
CA SER A 437 -7.12 11.25 15.10
C SER A 437 -6.36 11.07 13.79
N ALA A 438 -7.09 11.20 12.69
CA ALA A 438 -6.52 11.40 11.37
C ALA A 438 -7.13 12.66 10.75
N VAL A 439 -6.28 13.49 10.16
CA VAL A 439 -6.70 14.70 9.43
C VAL A 439 -6.24 14.62 7.98
N MET A 440 -6.96 15.29 7.10
CA MET A 440 -6.59 15.47 5.69
C MET A 440 -6.43 16.94 5.38
N VAL A 441 -5.28 17.31 4.84
CA VAL A 441 -5.07 18.61 4.21
C VAL A 441 -5.68 18.53 2.82
N LYS A 442 -6.75 19.27 2.61
CA LYS A 442 -7.48 19.33 1.34
C LYS A 442 -6.69 20.11 0.29
N ALA A 443 -6.98 19.89 -0.98
CA ALA A 443 -6.40 20.67 -2.06
C ALA A 443 -6.69 22.18 -1.96
N SER A 444 -7.71 22.57 -1.22
CA SER A 444 -8.05 23.96 -0.87
C SER A 444 -7.15 24.58 0.20
N GLY A 445 -6.36 23.75 0.92
CA GLY A 445 -5.61 24.15 2.12
C GLY A 445 -6.41 24.02 3.42
N GLU A 446 -7.69 23.65 3.35
CA GLU A 446 -8.52 23.35 4.52
C GLU A 446 -8.07 22.03 5.18
N VAL A 447 -8.17 21.95 6.50
CA VAL A 447 -7.89 20.74 7.28
C VAL A 447 -9.19 20.10 7.77
N GLU A 448 -9.41 18.86 7.35
CA GLU A 448 -10.60 18.10 7.72
C GLU A 448 -10.24 16.94 8.65
N VAL A 449 -10.98 16.75 9.76
CA VAL A 449 -10.86 15.56 10.59
C VAL A 449 -11.55 14.39 9.89
N ILE A 450 -10.78 13.46 9.33
CA ILE A 450 -11.28 12.29 8.59
C ILE A 450 -11.47 11.04 9.47
N ARG A 451 -10.92 11.06 10.68
CA ARG A 451 -11.16 10.10 11.76
C ARG A 451 -10.99 10.84 13.09
N ARG A 452 -12.01 10.80 13.95
CA ARG A 452 -11.86 11.32 15.31
C ARG A 452 -10.92 10.44 16.14
N ARG A 453 -10.30 11.01 17.16
CA ARG A 453 -9.60 10.25 18.20
C ARG A 453 -10.59 9.37 18.96
N GLU A 454 -10.20 8.14 19.27
CA GLU A 454 -10.96 7.29 20.16
C GLU A 454 -10.89 7.83 21.60
N THR A 455 -11.98 7.64 22.35
CA THR A 455 -12.06 7.89 23.80
C THR A 455 -11.80 6.58 24.56
N TYR A 456 -11.68 6.65 25.88
CA TYR A 456 -11.58 5.43 26.69
C TYR A 456 -12.86 4.58 26.61
N GLU A 457 -14.01 5.20 26.43
CA GLU A 457 -15.30 4.50 26.23
C GLU A 457 -15.33 3.69 24.93
N ASP A 458 -14.66 4.15 23.88
CA ASP A 458 -14.55 3.41 22.63
C ASP A 458 -13.78 2.09 22.80
N LEU A 459 -12.84 2.00 23.77
CA LEU A 459 -12.03 0.80 24.00
C LEU A 459 -12.85 -0.41 24.42
N PHE A 460 -13.99 -0.19 25.10
CA PHE A 460 -14.83 -1.26 25.61
C PHE A 460 -16.28 -1.21 25.09
N SER A 461 -16.56 -0.36 24.11
CA SER A 461 -17.92 -0.15 23.58
C SER A 461 -18.60 -1.42 23.05
N MET A 462 -17.79 -2.43 22.67
CA MET A 462 -18.28 -3.72 22.20
C MET A 462 -18.28 -4.80 23.28
N ASP A 463 -17.70 -4.54 24.44
CA ASP A 463 -17.61 -5.52 25.51
C ASP A 463 -18.96 -5.68 26.24
N ARG A 464 -19.14 -6.82 26.88
CA ARG A 464 -20.26 -7.13 27.75
C ARG A 464 -19.71 -7.63 29.09
N TRP A 465 -20.22 -7.15 30.21
CA TRP A 465 -19.86 -7.56 31.56
C TRP A 465 -21.10 -7.65 32.45
#